data_145ca70dde8ef7b3c0aa819ef90e93c1
#
_entry.id   145ca70dde8ef7b3c0aa819ef90e93c1
#
_cell.length_a   1.000
_cell.length_b   1.000
_cell.length_c   1.000
_cell.angle_alpha   90.00
_cell.angle_beta   90.00
_cell.angle_gamma   90.00
#
_symmetry.space_group_name_H-M   'P 1'
#
loop_
_entity.id
_entity.type
_entity.pdbx_description
1 polymer ?
#
loop_
_entity_poly.entity_id
_entity_poly.type
_entity_poly.pdbx_seq_one_letter_code
_entity_poly.pdbx_strand_id
1 'polypeptide(L)'
;MIKVSGFFTLLFLCLILNSCNNNDPKQIDVSPKTDQENNELIKNQFIKANQQLMQKENDEMDYYAKSHQLSFIRTGSGIRYFVYKPSIKGDSIKDNMQITLNFTLKLMDGTLCYSSKTEGSRTFFVGHEDIESGIHKGLKYLKRGDKAILLIPSPLAHGLLGDFNKIPPQMPIVYDVEVD
;
A
#
# COMPACT_ATOMS: atom_id res chain seq x y z
N MET A 1 -81.67 54.85 -8.62
CA MET A 1 -81.01 55.47 -7.47
C MET A 1 -80.94 54.47 -6.34
N ILE A 2 -79.84 54.51 -5.68
CA ILE A 2 -79.46 53.83 -4.42
C ILE A 2 -78.63 52.59 -4.58
N LYS A 3 -77.35 52.77 -4.28
CA LYS A 3 -76.25 51.83 -4.06
C LYS A 3 -76.55 50.92 -2.86
N VAL A 4 -76.41 49.62 -3.03
CA VAL A 4 -76.04 48.69 -1.98
C VAL A 4 -75.42 47.48 -2.68
N SER A 5 -74.12 47.53 -2.93
CA SER A 5 -73.42 46.36 -3.42
C SER A 5 -71.93 46.51 -3.10
N GLY A 6 -71.63 46.44 -1.84
CA GLY A 6 -70.22 46.56 -1.44
C GLY A 6 -69.80 45.75 -0.22
N PHE A 7 -70.71 45.08 0.41
CA PHE A 7 -70.40 44.45 1.70
C PHE A 7 -70.41 42.92 1.67
N PHE A 8 -70.81 42.32 0.56
CA PHE A 8 -70.89 40.86 0.48
C PHE A 8 -69.70 40.18 -0.18
N THR A 9 -68.87 40.98 -0.83
CA THR A 9 -67.66 40.46 -1.50
C THR A 9 -66.41 40.38 -0.61
N LEU A 10 -66.43 41.00 0.58
CA LEU A 10 -65.28 40.99 1.50
C LEU A 10 -65.27 39.81 2.46
N LEU A 11 -66.43 39.10 2.63
CA LEU A 11 -66.52 37.96 3.54
C LEU A 11 -66.16 36.63 2.91
N PHE A 12 -66.05 36.57 1.58
CA PHE A 12 -65.71 35.32 0.86
C PHE A 12 -64.20 35.15 0.59
N LEU A 13 -63.43 36.17 0.86
CA LEU A 13 -61.94 36.13 0.61
C LEU A 13 -61.14 35.61 1.81
N CYS A 14 -61.74 35.39 2.99
CA CYS A 14 -61.02 34.95 4.18
C CYS A 14 -61.10 33.40 4.44
N LEU A 15 -61.69 32.61 3.54
CA LEU A 15 -61.84 31.19 3.76
C LEU A 15 -60.92 30.26 2.95
N ILE A 16 -59.94 30.81 2.21
CA ILE A 16 -59.03 30.01 1.37
C ILE A 16 -57.60 29.97 1.87
N LEU A 17 -57.26 30.42 3.08
CA LEU A 17 -55.90 30.45 3.60
C LEU A 17 -55.60 29.46 4.71
N ASN A 18 -56.40 28.42 4.90
CA ASN A 18 -56.07 27.34 5.87
C ASN A 18 -55.85 25.99 5.20
N SER A 19 -54.99 25.95 4.20
CA SER A 19 -54.40 24.70 3.73
C SER A 19 -52.88 24.79 3.81
N CYS A 20 -52.35 24.99 5.00
CA CYS A 20 -50.97 24.65 5.30
C CYS A 20 -50.92 23.14 5.53
N ASN A 21 -50.63 22.42 4.48
CA ASN A 21 -50.23 21.03 4.56
C ASN A 21 -48.85 21.01 5.20
N ASN A 22 -48.73 20.71 6.49
CA ASN A 22 -47.52 20.45 7.23
C ASN A 22 -46.89 19.14 6.74
N ASN A 23 -46.38 19.13 5.52
CA ASN A 23 -45.35 18.24 5.11
C ASN A 23 -44.02 19.01 5.27
N ASP A 24 -43.55 19.15 6.49
CA ASP A 24 -42.17 19.53 6.74
C ASP A 24 -41.29 18.54 6.01
N PRO A 25 -40.50 18.96 5.00
CA PRO A 25 -39.45 18.11 4.51
C PRO A 25 -38.52 17.86 5.71
N LYS A 26 -38.35 16.58 6.09
CA LYS A 26 -37.35 16.17 7.04
C LYS A 26 -36.06 16.90 6.64
N GLN A 27 -35.71 17.97 7.33
CA GLN A 27 -34.43 18.57 7.24
C GLN A 27 -33.46 17.49 7.62
N ILE A 28 -32.74 16.95 6.62
CA ILE A 28 -31.54 16.17 6.85
C ILE A 28 -30.59 17.17 7.49
N ASP A 29 -30.42 17.07 8.79
CA ASP A 29 -29.46 17.86 9.55
C ASP A 29 -28.06 17.43 9.09
N VAL A 30 -27.63 17.99 7.98
CA VAL A 30 -26.25 17.95 7.50
C VAL A 30 -25.50 19.01 8.28
N SER A 31 -25.33 18.77 9.58
CA SER A 31 -24.39 19.60 10.32
C SER A 31 -23.01 19.40 9.64
N PRO A 32 -22.34 20.45 9.17
CA PRO A 32 -21.01 20.30 8.59
C PRO A 32 -20.11 19.70 9.66
N LYS A 33 -19.60 18.48 9.39
CA LYS A 33 -18.57 17.88 10.25
C LYS A 33 -17.44 18.88 10.38
N THR A 34 -16.94 19.06 11.59
CA THR A 34 -15.82 19.96 11.81
C THR A 34 -14.61 19.47 11.00
N ASP A 35 -13.72 20.38 10.59
CA ASP A 35 -12.51 20.01 9.83
C ASP A 35 -11.69 18.94 10.57
N GLN A 36 -11.75 18.90 11.89
CA GLN A 36 -11.11 17.89 12.72
C GLN A 36 -11.74 16.50 12.53
N GLU A 37 -13.08 16.38 12.53
CA GLU A 37 -13.77 15.11 12.31
C GLU A 37 -13.55 14.58 10.89
N ASN A 38 -13.51 15.46 9.90
CA ASN A 38 -13.19 15.08 8.52
C ASN A 38 -11.75 14.58 8.40
N ASN A 39 -10.79 15.26 9.03
CA ASN A 39 -9.38 14.87 9.00
C ASN A 39 -9.16 13.51 9.71
N GLU A 40 -9.85 13.26 10.82
CA GLU A 40 -9.77 11.99 11.52
C GLU A 40 -10.40 10.84 10.72
N LEU A 41 -11.53 11.10 10.06
CA LEU A 41 -12.17 10.13 9.19
C LEU A 41 -11.25 9.75 8.01
N ILE A 42 -10.67 10.75 7.35
CA ILE A 42 -9.72 10.55 6.25
C ILE A 42 -8.50 9.74 6.72
N LYS A 43 -7.91 10.12 7.85
CA LYS A 43 -6.79 9.40 8.46
C LYS A 43 -7.13 7.92 8.73
N ASN A 44 -8.30 7.66 9.31
CA ASN A 44 -8.75 6.29 9.61
C ASN A 44 -8.97 5.48 8.33
N GLN A 45 -9.49 6.10 7.26
CA GLN A 45 -9.63 5.46 5.95
C GLN A 45 -8.26 5.09 5.36
N PHE A 46 -7.26 5.99 5.43
CA PHE A 46 -5.90 5.69 4.97
C PHE A 46 -5.24 4.57 5.77
N ILE A 47 -5.38 4.57 7.09
CA ILE A 47 -4.87 3.50 7.95
C ILE A 47 -5.47 2.15 7.53
N LYS A 48 -6.79 2.10 7.36
CA LYS A 48 -7.50 0.89 6.95
C LYS A 48 -7.06 0.41 5.57
N ALA A 49 -6.94 1.31 4.60
CA ALA A 49 -6.47 0.99 3.25
C ALA A 49 -5.05 0.41 3.26
N ASN A 50 -4.13 1.02 4.04
CA ASN A 50 -2.77 0.52 4.19
C ASN A 50 -2.73 -0.87 4.87
N GLN A 51 -3.56 -1.10 5.88
CA GLN A 51 -3.66 -2.40 6.54
C GLN A 51 -4.16 -3.48 5.57
N GLN A 52 -5.16 -3.17 4.75
CA GLN A 52 -5.69 -4.10 3.73
C GLN A 52 -4.63 -4.41 2.66
N LEU A 53 -3.88 -3.40 2.20
CA LEU A 53 -2.79 -3.60 1.25
C LEU A 53 -1.71 -4.51 1.84
N MET A 54 -1.25 -4.21 3.06
CA MET A 54 -0.24 -5.03 3.73
C MET A 54 -0.71 -6.47 3.96
N GLN A 55 -1.99 -6.68 4.28
CA GLN A 55 -2.54 -8.01 4.42
C GLN A 55 -2.53 -8.76 3.08
N LYS A 56 -3.01 -8.12 2.01
CA LYS A 56 -2.97 -8.68 0.66
C LYS A 56 -1.55 -9.11 0.25
N GLU A 57 -0.57 -8.22 0.42
CA GLU A 57 0.83 -8.54 0.10
C GLU A 57 1.38 -9.69 0.95
N ASN A 58 1.02 -9.74 2.24
CA ASN A 58 1.39 -10.85 3.11
C ASN A 58 0.81 -12.18 2.59
N ASP A 59 -0.47 -12.18 2.20
CA ASP A 59 -1.14 -13.38 1.68
C ASP A 59 -0.49 -13.84 0.35
N GLU A 60 -0.12 -12.91 -0.53
CA GLU A 60 0.60 -13.21 -1.78
C GLU A 60 1.99 -13.82 -1.51
N MET A 61 2.75 -13.25 -0.56
CA MET A 61 4.07 -13.79 -0.18
C MET A 61 3.96 -15.15 0.53
N ASP A 62 2.92 -15.38 1.34
CA ASP A 62 2.66 -16.67 1.96
C ASP A 62 2.24 -17.71 0.93
N TYR A 63 1.43 -17.31 -0.06
CA TYR A 63 1.07 -18.16 -1.19
C TYR A 63 2.31 -18.55 -2.01
N TYR A 64 3.20 -17.57 -2.29
CA TYR A 64 4.47 -17.83 -3.00
C TYR A 64 5.30 -18.89 -2.24
N ALA A 65 5.51 -18.70 -0.93
CA ALA A 65 6.27 -19.61 -0.10
C ALA A 65 5.68 -21.04 -0.16
N LYS A 66 4.36 -21.15 -0.02
CA LYS A 66 3.65 -22.43 -0.04
C LYS A 66 3.70 -23.11 -1.40
N SER A 67 3.46 -22.37 -2.48
CA SER A 67 3.45 -22.93 -3.85
C SER A 67 4.81 -23.42 -4.31
N HIS A 68 5.90 -22.80 -3.83
CA HIS A 68 7.27 -23.20 -4.11
C HIS A 68 7.85 -24.19 -3.07
N GLN A 69 7.07 -24.54 -2.04
CA GLN A 69 7.49 -25.44 -0.94
C GLN A 69 8.77 -24.95 -0.24
N LEU A 70 8.90 -23.62 -0.08
CA LEU A 70 10.06 -22.99 0.55
C LEU A 70 9.70 -22.50 1.96
N SER A 71 10.60 -22.76 2.93
CA SER A 71 10.43 -22.36 4.33
C SER A 71 11.13 -21.02 4.57
N PHE A 72 10.42 -19.93 4.34
CA PHE A 72 10.93 -18.58 4.60
C PHE A 72 10.90 -18.23 6.09
N ILE A 73 11.90 -17.47 6.53
CA ILE A 73 11.91 -16.80 7.82
C ILE A 73 11.37 -15.37 7.62
N ARG A 74 10.31 -15.01 8.36
CA ARG A 74 9.71 -13.68 8.33
C ARG A 74 10.40 -12.77 9.35
N THR A 75 10.78 -11.58 8.91
CA THR A 75 11.38 -10.54 9.75
C THR A 75 10.31 -9.59 10.31
N GLY A 76 10.67 -8.78 11.33
CA GLY A 76 9.78 -7.76 11.87
C GLY A 76 9.40 -6.65 10.89
N SER A 77 10.19 -6.44 9.82
CA SER A 77 9.89 -5.48 8.74
C SER A 77 8.98 -6.06 7.65
N GLY A 78 8.57 -7.32 7.75
CA GLY A 78 7.75 -8.00 6.77
C GLY A 78 8.51 -8.65 5.61
N ILE A 79 9.83 -8.44 5.52
CA ILE A 79 10.69 -9.15 4.57
C ILE A 79 10.69 -10.64 4.95
N ARG A 80 10.70 -11.51 3.94
CA ARG A 80 10.93 -12.93 4.13
C ARG A 80 12.19 -13.35 3.41
N TYR A 81 13.02 -14.19 4.04
CA TYR A 81 14.23 -14.71 3.44
C TYR A 81 14.34 -16.21 3.58
N PHE A 82 14.96 -16.84 2.58
CA PHE A 82 15.27 -18.27 2.55
C PHE A 82 16.67 -18.45 1.96
N VAL A 83 17.62 -18.90 2.80
CA VAL A 83 19.01 -19.21 2.36
C VAL A 83 19.04 -20.65 1.87
N TYR A 84 19.11 -20.83 0.55
CA TYR A 84 19.15 -22.16 -0.05
C TYR A 84 20.58 -22.70 -0.25
N LYS A 85 21.57 -21.82 -0.22
CA LYS A 85 23.00 -22.18 -0.23
C LYS A 85 23.77 -21.32 0.75
N PRO A 86 23.91 -21.76 2.01
CA PRO A 86 24.63 -21.00 3.03
C PRO A 86 26.15 -21.03 2.78
N SER A 87 26.81 -19.91 3.03
CA SER A 87 28.27 -19.80 3.06
C SER A 87 28.83 -20.34 4.38
N ILE A 88 29.89 -21.13 4.29
CA ILE A 88 30.54 -21.71 5.47
C ILE A 88 31.46 -20.70 6.17
N LYS A 89 32.11 -19.80 5.39
CA LYS A 89 33.16 -18.88 5.87
C LYS A 89 32.86 -17.41 5.67
N GLY A 90 31.66 -17.07 5.19
CA GLY A 90 31.28 -15.69 4.91
C GLY A 90 31.02 -14.88 6.16
N ASP A 91 31.45 -13.62 6.17
CA ASP A 91 31.14 -12.67 7.21
C ASP A 91 29.66 -12.24 7.14
N SER A 92 29.04 -12.04 8.31
CA SER A 92 27.71 -11.48 8.39
C SER A 92 27.69 -10.05 7.83
N ILE A 93 26.70 -9.76 6.98
CA ILE A 93 26.57 -8.47 6.32
C ILE A 93 26.07 -7.42 7.32
N LYS A 94 26.74 -6.26 7.33
CA LYS A 94 26.43 -5.13 8.23
C LYS A 94 26.38 -3.82 7.44
N ASP A 95 25.81 -2.79 8.04
CA ASP A 95 25.86 -1.43 7.48
C ASP A 95 27.31 -1.00 7.22
N ASN A 96 27.51 -0.18 6.21
CA ASN A 96 28.79 0.32 5.71
C ASN A 96 29.72 -0.74 5.05
N MET A 97 29.30 -1.98 4.91
CA MET A 97 30.07 -2.96 4.14
C MET A 97 29.82 -2.77 2.65
N GLN A 98 30.87 -2.75 1.87
CA GLN A 98 30.77 -2.83 0.41
C GLN A 98 30.54 -4.27 0.02
N ILE A 99 29.51 -4.53 -0.76
CA ILE A 99 29.15 -5.85 -1.31
C ILE A 99 28.93 -5.76 -2.81
N THR A 100 29.11 -6.87 -3.50
CA THR A 100 28.66 -7.07 -4.88
C THR A 100 27.51 -8.06 -4.88
N LEU A 101 26.40 -7.68 -5.50
CA LEU A 101 25.18 -8.46 -5.56
C LEU A 101 24.94 -8.95 -6.98
N ASN A 102 24.94 -10.27 -7.16
CA ASN A 102 24.35 -10.91 -8.33
C ASN A 102 22.89 -11.20 -8.02
N PHE A 103 22.00 -10.90 -8.95
CA PHE A 103 20.58 -10.98 -8.65
C PHE A 103 19.69 -11.34 -9.86
N THR A 104 18.53 -11.85 -9.54
CA THR A 104 17.38 -11.93 -10.42
C THR A 104 16.17 -11.39 -9.67
N LEU A 105 15.49 -10.36 -10.23
CA LEU A 105 14.30 -9.76 -9.67
C LEU A 105 13.08 -10.18 -10.48
N LYS A 106 12.08 -10.71 -9.80
CA LYS A 106 10.82 -11.18 -10.38
C LYS A 106 9.63 -10.63 -9.61
N LEU A 107 8.46 -10.62 -10.24
CA LEU A 107 7.17 -10.49 -9.58
C LEU A 107 6.78 -11.82 -8.91
N MET A 108 5.72 -11.80 -8.08
CA MET A 108 5.24 -13.00 -7.37
C MET A 108 4.69 -14.07 -8.32
N ASP A 109 4.27 -13.71 -9.53
CA ASP A 109 3.82 -14.63 -10.59
C ASP A 109 4.98 -15.27 -11.39
N GLY A 110 6.24 -14.89 -11.07
CA GLY A 110 7.45 -15.37 -11.73
C GLY A 110 7.88 -14.52 -12.93
N THR A 111 7.17 -13.46 -13.29
CA THR A 111 7.55 -12.53 -14.37
C THR A 111 8.92 -11.92 -14.09
N LEU A 112 9.89 -12.11 -14.98
CA LEU A 112 11.24 -11.58 -14.87
C LEU A 112 11.24 -10.06 -15.15
N CYS A 113 11.65 -9.28 -14.17
CA CYS A 113 11.84 -7.84 -14.33
C CYS A 113 13.28 -7.49 -14.68
N TYR A 114 14.23 -7.84 -13.81
CA TYR A 114 15.64 -7.45 -13.92
C TYR A 114 16.58 -8.59 -13.54
N SER A 115 17.82 -8.55 -14.05
CA SER A 115 18.83 -9.57 -13.73
C SER A 115 20.23 -9.01 -13.93
N SER A 116 21.16 -9.39 -13.04
CA SER A 116 22.59 -9.07 -13.23
C SER A 116 23.19 -9.70 -14.49
N LYS A 117 22.54 -10.70 -15.08
CA LYS A 117 22.96 -11.26 -16.38
C LYS A 117 22.81 -10.27 -17.54
N THR A 118 21.84 -9.36 -17.45
CA THR A 118 21.55 -8.35 -18.49
C THR A 118 22.02 -6.96 -18.11
N GLU A 119 22.05 -6.63 -16.81
CA GLU A 119 22.35 -5.29 -16.31
C GLU A 119 23.72 -5.19 -15.62
N GLY A 120 24.37 -6.31 -15.40
CA GLY A 120 25.58 -6.39 -14.58
C GLY A 120 25.29 -6.53 -13.10
N SER A 121 26.28 -6.97 -12.34
CA SER A 121 26.22 -7.05 -10.89
C SER A 121 26.18 -5.64 -10.28
N ARG A 122 25.50 -5.47 -9.14
CA ARG A 122 25.45 -4.19 -8.42
C ARG A 122 26.45 -4.21 -7.28
N THR A 123 27.36 -3.24 -7.25
CA THR A 123 28.30 -3.03 -6.14
C THR A 123 27.91 -1.77 -5.39
N PHE A 124 27.68 -1.87 -4.08
CA PHE A 124 27.20 -0.77 -3.24
C PHE A 124 27.59 -0.94 -1.77
N PHE A 125 27.45 0.14 -0.99
CA PHE A 125 27.60 0.12 0.46
C PHE A 125 26.25 -0.13 1.12
N VAL A 126 26.15 -1.16 1.97
CA VAL A 126 24.93 -1.51 2.68
C VAL A 126 24.46 -0.35 3.56
N GLY A 127 23.25 0.10 3.33
CA GLY A 127 22.61 1.20 4.07
C GLY A 127 22.81 2.60 3.50
N HIS A 128 23.56 2.78 2.41
CA HIS A 128 23.93 4.11 1.91
C HIS A 128 23.52 4.42 0.46
N GLU A 129 23.36 3.43 -0.38
CA GLU A 129 23.12 3.65 -1.80
C GLU A 129 21.62 3.80 -2.10
N ASP A 130 21.31 4.42 -3.23
CA ASP A 130 19.92 4.59 -3.71
C ASP A 130 19.42 3.31 -4.40
N ILE A 131 19.24 2.28 -3.60
CA ILE A 131 18.60 1.02 -3.97
C ILE A 131 17.44 0.73 -3.00
N GLU A 132 16.63 -0.26 -3.34
CA GLU A 132 15.46 -0.61 -2.53
C GLU A 132 15.85 -0.86 -1.06
N SER A 133 15.21 -0.16 -0.13
CA SER A 133 15.50 -0.28 1.31
C SER A 133 15.32 -1.70 1.84
N GLY A 134 14.49 -2.50 1.16
CA GLY A 134 14.29 -3.92 1.44
C GLY A 134 15.53 -4.76 1.18
N ILE A 135 16.34 -4.43 0.16
CA ILE A 135 17.62 -5.10 -0.10
C ILE A 135 18.59 -4.83 1.04
N HIS A 136 18.80 -3.56 1.41
CA HIS A 136 19.67 -3.22 2.54
C HIS A 136 19.29 -3.95 3.84
N LYS A 137 17.98 -4.03 4.14
CA LYS A 137 17.47 -4.70 5.33
C LYS A 137 17.59 -6.22 5.21
N GLY A 138 17.24 -6.78 4.04
CA GLY A 138 17.25 -8.22 3.80
C GLY A 138 18.66 -8.83 3.85
N LEU A 139 19.63 -8.14 3.27
CA LEU A 139 21.03 -8.58 3.25
C LEU A 139 21.65 -8.72 4.64
N LYS A 140 21.20 -7.97 5.63
CA LYS A 140 21.69 -8.08 7.02
C LYS A 140 21.35 -9.42 7.70
N TYR A 141 20.48 -10.22 7.11
CA TYR A 141 20.19 -11.59 7.55
C TYR A 141 21.06 -12.64 6.84
N LEU A 142 21.92 -12.21 5.92
CA LEU A 142 22.77 -13.04 5.09
C LEU A 142 24.26 -12.87 5.44
N LYS A 143 25.07 -13.74 4.85
CA LYS A 143 26.53 -13.69 4.89
C LYS A 143 27.09 -13.55 3.47
N ARG A 144 28.32 -13.07 3.35
CA ARG A 144 29.04 -13.16 2.09
C ARG A 144 29.12 -14.61 1.60
N GLY A 145 28.88 -14.80 0.32
CA GLY A 145 28.82 -16.13 -0.30
C GLY A 145 27.50 -16.86 -0.15
N ASP A 146 26.52 -16.30 0.57
CA ASP A 146 25.16 -16.88 0.63
C ASP A 146 24.45 -16.70 -0.71
N LYS A 147 23.63 -17.72 -1.04
CA LYS A 147 22.57 -17.59 -2.05
C LYS A 147 21.21 -17.70 -1.35
N ALA A 148 20.35 -16.74 -1.61
CA ALA A 148 19.09 -16.63 -0.89
C ALA A 148 17.98 -16.07 -1.78
N ILE A 149 16.75 -16.38 -1.41
CA ILE A 149 15.56 -15.71 -1.95
C ILE A 149 15.05 -14.75 -0.88
N LEU A 150 14.83 -13.50 -1.29
CA LEU A 150 14.20 -12.46 -0.46
C LEU A 150 12.83 -12.12 -1.07
N LEU A 151 11.77 -12.17 -0.27
CA LEU A 151 10.47 -11.60 -0.62
C LEU A 151 10.37 -10.24 0.08
N ILE A 152 10.20 -9.19 -0.70
CA ILE A 152 10.23 -7.81 -0.21
C ILE A 152 8.86 -7.18 -0.45
N PRO A 153 8.16 -6.73 0.61
CA PRO A 153 6.88 -6.06 0.46
C PRO A 153 7.03 -4.70 -0.23
N SER A 154 6.00 -4.24 -0.92
CA SER A 154 6.07 -3.06 -1.79
C SER A 154 6.58 -1.80 -1.10
N PRO A 155 6.26 -1.48 0.18
CA PRO A 155 6.79 -0.28 0.84
C PRO A 155 8.32 -0.28 1.03
N LEU A 156 8.95 -1.45 0.97
CA LEU A 156 10.40 -1.62 1.06
C LEU A 156 11.06 -1.89 -0.30
N ALA A 157 10.25 -1.97 -1.35
CA ALA A 157 10.64 -2.15 -2.74
C ALA A 157 10.38 -0.84 -3.54
N HIS A 158 9.47 -0.86 -4.50
CA HIS A 158 9.16 0.28 -5.37
C HIS A 158 7.88 1.06 -4.94
N GLY A 159 7.27 0.70 -3.83
CA GLY A 159 6.21 1.45 -3.17
C GLY A 159 4.92 1.61 -3.97
N LEU A 160 4.28 2.77 -3.75
CA LEU A 160 2.96 3.08 -4.31
C LEU A 160 2.96 3.31 -5.82
N LEU A 161 4.11 3.64 -6.41
CA LEU A 161 4.21 4.03 -7.82
C LEU A 161 4.82 2.95 -8.72
N GLY A 162 5.46 1.93 -8.14
CA GLY A 162 6.27 0.99 -8.92
C GLY A 162 7.55 1.66 -9.42
N ASP A 163 8.17 1.08 -10.46
CA ASP A 163 9.38 1.63 -11.08
C ASP A 163 9.11 2.34 -12.42
N PHE A 164 7.85 2.54 -12.77
CA PHE A 164 7.37 3.10 -14.05
C PHE A 164 7.80 2.30 -15.29
N ASN A 165 8.24 1.06 -15.12
CA ASN A 165 8.70 0.22 -16.22
C ASN A 165 8.16 -1.21 -16.09
N LYS A 166 8.83 -2.07 -15.32
CA LYS A 166 8.49 -3.50 -15.22
C LYS A 166 7.81 -3.89 -13.92
N ILE A 167 7.94 -3.06 -12.88
CA ILE A 167 7.37 -3.34 -11.56
C ILE A 167 6.15 -2.45 -11.34
N PRO A 168 4.93 -3.04 -11.30
CA PRO A 168 3.71 -2.30 -11.08
C PRO A 168 3.65 -1.62 -9.70
N PRO A 169 2.75 -0.62 -9.53
CA PRO A 169 2.43 -0.05 -8.23
C PRO A 169 2.01 -1.11 -7.20
N GLN A 170 2.42 -0.92 -5.94
CA GLN A 170 1.99 -1.74 -4.80
C GLN A 170 2.26 -3.23 -5.01
N MET A 171 3.38 -3.58 -5.63
CA MET A 171 3.74 -4.95 -5.96
C MET A 171 4.89 -5.44 -5.07
N PRO A 172 4.70 -6.49 -4.27
CA PRO A 172 5.81 -7.17 -3.61
C PRO A 172 6.68 -7.88 -4.65
N ILE A 173 7.97 -8.00 -4.36
CA ILE A 173 8.96 -8.52 -5.31
C ILE A 173 9.75 -9.69 -4.74
N VAL A 174 10.27 -10.51 -5.63
CA VAL A 174 11.14 -11.65 -5.35
C VAL A 174 12.54 -11.33 -5.85
N TYR A 175 13.50 -11.29 -4.95
CA TYR A 175 14.92 -11.26 -5.28
C TYR A 175 15.54 -12.63 -5.03
N ASP A 176 16.12 -13.23 -6.05
CA ASP A 176 17.07 -14.34 -5.91
C ASP A 176 18.47 -13.73 -5.98
N VAL A 177 19.23 -13.83 -4.89
CA VAL A 177 20.50 -13.12 -4.71
C VAL A 177 21.66 -14.06 -4.44
N GLU A 178 22.84 -13.68 -4.93
CA GLU A 178 24.15 -14.22 -4.56
C GLU A 178 25.02 -13.06 -4.11
N VAL A 179 25.54 -13.14 -2.90
CA VAL A 179 26.31 -12.06 -2.27
C VAL A 179 27.78 -12.35 -2.30
N ASP A 180 28.56 -11.47 -2.92
CA ASP A 180 30.04 -11.55 -3.00
C ASP A 180 30.72 -10.50 -2.10
#